data_f649ed81d0f8c01e74f88e49ca92a2ca
#
_entry.id   f649ed81d0f8c01e74f88e49ca92a2ca
#
_cell.length_a   1.000
_cell.length_b   1.000
_cell.length_c   1.000
_cell.angle_alpha   90.00
_cell.angle_beta   90.00
_cell.angle_gamma   90.00
#
_symmetry.space_group_name_H-M   'P 1'
#
loop_
_entity.id
_entity.type
_entity.pdbx_description
1 polymer ?
#
loop_
_entity_poly.entity_id
_entity_poly.type
_entity_poly.pdbx_seq_one_letter_code
_entity_poly.pdbx_strand_id
1 'polypeptide(L)'
;GFSMTTNMMGMLVFFFLFTASLCCMLRQMHWDSRWNCITAAAFIMLLSASKKLREIFWGHTIYYSLGILFLFFGLALLFRLQNLSAIRQTQKVRMHTILTFIALFLFFILCCTDQITAITIFALPILAGLFLERVLDRKTPLLHRKNTHVLLLLLSLGIAIIAGMKLGNLWANGVTGAYADNYSN
;
A
#
# COMPACT_ATOMS: atom_id res chain seq x y z
N GLY A 1 -15.66 26.22 -6.09
CA GLY A 1 -15.06 25.43 -7.15
C GLY A 1 -13.56 25.33 -6.97
N PHE A 2 -12.98 24.17 -7.16
CA PHE A 2 -11.51 23.99 -7.12
C PHE A 2 -10.88 24.82 -8.23
N SER A 3 -9.91 25.68 -7.89
CA SER A 3 -9.18 26.43 -8.90
C SER A 3 -8.28 25.50 -9.72
N MET A 4 -8.04 25.82 -10.98
CA MET A 4 -7.15 25.07 -11.86
C MET A 4 -5.74 24.90 -11.22
N THR A 5 -5.27 25.93 -10.52
CA THR A 5 -4.00 25.92 -9.79
C THR A 5 -3.99 24.90 -8.66
N THR A 6 -5.06 24.81 -7.88
CA THR A 6 -5.17 23.82 -6.77
C THR A 6 -5.14 22.39 -7.32
N ASN A 7 -5.80 22.14 -8.44
CA ASN A 7 -5.80 20.83 -9.09
C ASN A 7 -4.41 20.45 -9.61
N MET A 8 -3.72 21.39 -10.27
CA MET A 8 -2.33 21.17 -10.73
C MET A 8 -1.38 20.89 -9.58
N MET A 9 -1.48 21.62 -8.47
CA MET A 9 -0.66 21.38 -7.28
C MET A 9 -0.95 20.00 -6.66
N GLY A 10 -2.22 19.62 -6.58
CA GLY A 10 -2.62 18.29 -6.11
C GLY A 10 -2.03 17.16 -6.97
N MET A 11 -2.06 17.30 -8.30
CA MET A 11 -1.48 16.34 -9.23
C MET A 11 0.05 16.25 -9.09
N LEU A 12 0.76 17.36 -8.90
CA LEU A 12 2.21 17.38 -8.68
C LEU A 12 2.59 16.65 -7.38
N VAL A 13 1.86 16.93 -6.28
CA VAL A 13 2.07 16.25 -5.01
C VAL A 13 1.82 14.76 -5.15
N PHE A 14 0.74 14.37 -5.81
CA PHE A 14 0.42 12.97 -6.06
C PHE A 14 1.50 12.27 -6.88
N PHE A 15 1.97 12.89 -7.96
CA PHE A 15 3.04 12.38 -8.81
C PHE A 15 4.34 12.17 -8.03
N PHE A 16 4.70 13.13 -7.18
CA PHE A 16 5.86 13.03 -6.30
C PHE A 16 5.73 11.86 -5.31
N LEU A 17 4.58 11.74 -4.65
CA LEU A 17 4.31 10.66 -3.69
C LEU A 17 4.30 9.29 -4.37
N PHE A 18 3.74 9.20 -5.58
CA PHE A 18 3.71 7.96 -6.36
C PHE A 18 5.12 7.51 -6.72
N THR A 19 5.95 8.42 -7.24
CA THR A 19 7.35 8.15 -7.58
C THR A 19 8.16 7.77 -6.35
N ALA A 20 8.00 8.51 -5.26
CA ALA A 20 8.68 8.25 -4.00
C ALA A 20 8.30 6.88 -3.42
N SER A 21 7.03 6.49 -3.44
CA SER A 21 6.57 5.19 -2.95
C SER A 21 7.18 4.03 -3.74
N LEU A 22 7.23 4.15 -5.07
CA LEU A 22 7.89 3.17 -5.95
C LEU A 22 9.39 3.07 -5.64
N CYS A 23 10.10 4.20 -5.56
CA CYS A 23 11.52 4.22 -5.22
C CYS A 23 11.79 3.63 -3.83
N CYS A 24 10.94 3.92 -2.84
CA CYS A 24 11.04 3.32 -1.51
C CYS A 24 10.89 1.80 -1.55
N MET A 25 9.93 1.29 -2.30
CA MET A 25 9.72 -0.15 -2.47
C MET A 25 10.95 -0.82 -3.11
N LEU A 26 11.43 -0.30 -4.24
CA LEU A 26 12.58 -0.84 -4.96
C LEU A 26 13.86 -0.82 -4.08
N ARG A 27 14.05 0.23 -3.29
CA ARG A 27 15.16 0.32 -2.35
C ARG A 27 15.14 -0.79 -1.29
N GLN A 28 13.96 -1.16 -0.80
CA GLN A 28 13.84 -2.27 0.15
C GLN A 28 14.11 -3.65 -0.49
N MET A 29 13.99 -3.76 -1.81
CA MET A 29 14.35 -4.93 -2.59
C MET A 29 15.87 -5.00 -2.90
N HIS A 30 16.68 -4.14 -2.28
CA HIS A 30 18.13 -4.04 -2.48
C HIS A 30 18.57 -3.68 -3.91
N TRP A 31 17.72 -2.99 -4.65
CA TRP A 31 18.13 -2.46 -5.95
C TRP A 31 19.09 -1.29 -5.78
N ASP A 32 20.07 -1.20 -6.68
CA ASP A 32 20.99 -0.07 -6.73
C ASP A 32 20.21 1.24 -7.00
N SER A 33 20.64 2.31 -6.34
CA SER A 33 20.01 3.63 -6.41
C SER A 33 19.87 4.15 -7.85
N ARG A 34 20.84 3.86 -8.72
CA ARG A 34 20.80 4.24 -10.15
C ARG A 34 19.66 3.52 -10.89
N TRP A 35 19.54 2.21 -10.68
CA TRP A 35 18.49 1.40 -11.29
C TRP A 35 17.11 1.78 -10.77
N ASN A 36 16.99 2.17 -9.50
CA ASN A 36 15.72 2.66 -8.94
C ASN A 36 15.19 3.88 -9.72
N CYS A 37 16.05 4.88 -9.96
CA CYS A 37 15.66 6.08 -10.70
C CYS A 37 15.28 5.76 -12.15
N ILE A 38 16.07 4.92 -12.83
CA ILE A 38 15.79 4.51 -14.22
C ILE A 38 14.47 3.75 -14.30
N THR A 39 14.24 2.79 -13.41
CA THR A 39 13.00 2.00 -13.37
C THR A 39 11.79 2.87 -13.07
N ALA A 40 11.90 3.78 -12.10
CA ALA A 40 10.82 4.71 -11.78
C ALA A 40 10.51 5.63 -12.97
N ALA A 41 11.52 6.20 -13.62
CA ALA A 41 11.36 7.02 -14.80
C ALA A 41 10.73 6.24 -15.97
N ALA A 42 11.21 5.03 -16.26
CA ALA A 42 10.68 4.17 -17.31
C ALA A 42 9.21 3.79 -17.04
N PHE A 43 8.87 3.46 -15.80
CA PHE A 43 7.50 3.14 -15.40
C PHE A 43 6.55 4.33 -15.60
N ILE A 44 6.94 5.53 -15.18
CA ILE A 44 6.16 6.76 -15.37
C ILE A 44 6.01 7.09 -16.86
N MET A 45 7.08 6.94 -17.66
CA MET A 45 7.01 7.14 -19.11
C MET A 45 6.03 6.15 -19.75
N LEU A 46 6.02 4.91 -19.31
CA LEU A 46 5.11 3.87 -19.80
C LEU A 46 3.65 4.19 -19.48
N LEU A 47 3.35 4.63 -18.26
CA LEU A 47 2.02 5.08 -17.84
C LEU A 47 1.57 6.34 -18.60
N SER A 48 2.50 7.14 -19.08
CA SER A 48 2.25 8.38 -19.81
C SER A 48 2.30 8.21 -21.33
N ALA A 49 2.60 7.02 -21.83
CA ALA A 49 2.87 6.77 -23.27
C ALA A 49 1.65 6.98 -24.16
N SER A 50 0.44 6.71 -23.68
CA SER A 50 -0.78 6.90 -24.46
C SER A 50 -1.76 7.86 -23.79
N LYS A 51 -2.64 8.49 -24.61
CA LYS A 51 -3.71 9.36 -24.10
C LYS A 51 -4.62 8.60 -23.10
N LYS A 52 -5.01 7.38 -23.45
CA LYS A 52 -5.87 6.55 -22.59
C LYS A 52 -5.20 6.19 -21.24
N LEU A 53 -3.92 5.81 -21.25
CA LEU A 53 -3.18 5.52 -20.02
C LEU A 53 -3.05 6.77 -19.14
N ARG A 54 -2.75 7.94 -19.72
CA ARG A 54 -2.72 9.21 -18.99
C ARG A 54 -4.06 9.55 -18.36
N GLU A 55 -5.14 9.35 -19.08
CA GLU A 55 -6.50 9.59 -18.56
C GLU A 55 -6.82 8.65 -17.38
N ILE A 56 -6.50 7.38 -17.47
CA ILE A 56 -6.74 6.40 -16.40
C ILE A 56 -5.86 6.69 -15.17
N PHE A 57 -4.55 6.86 -15.36
CA PHE A 57 -3.61 6.96 -14.24
C PHE A 57 -3.49 8.38 -13.67
N TRP A 58 -3.66 9.41 -14.49
CA TRP A 58 -3.49 10.79 -14.05
C TRP A 58 -4.80 11.58 -13.99
N GLY A 59 -5.79 11.24 -14.82
CA GLY A 59 -7.11 11.87 -14.81
C GLY A 59 -8.05 11.29 -13.76
N HIS A 60 -7.96 9.98 -13.47
CA HIS A 60 -8.76 9.29 -12.47
C HIS A 60 -7.90 8.76 -11.32
N THR A 61 -7.01 9.60 -10.80
CA THR A 61 -6.02 9.26 -9.78
C THR A 61 -6.62 8.65 -8.53
N ILE A 62 -7.81 9.08 -8.11
CA ILE A 62 -8.49 8.60 -6.89
C ILE A 62 -8.88 7.13 -7.02
N TYR A 63 -9.28 6.66 -8.21
CA TYR A 63 -9.81 5.31 -8.35
C TYR A 63 -8.75 4.22 -8.53
N TYR A 64 -7.68 4.49 -9.31
CA TYR A 64 -6.70 3.45 -9.66
C TYR A 64 -5.31 3.73 -9.13
N SER A 65 -4.81 4.92 -9.40
CA SER A 65 -3.41 5.25 -9.09
C SER A 65 -3.16 5.42 -7.60
N LEU A 66 -4.16 5.84 -6.82
CA LEU A 66 -4.07 5.92 -5.36
C LEU A 66 -3.92 4.51 -4.75
N GLY A 67 -4.68 3.53 -5.25
CA GLY A 67 -4.55 2.15 -4.81
C GLY A 67 -3.16 1.56 -5.10
N ILE A 68 -2.59 1.88 -6.27
CA ILE A 68 -1.23 1.45 -6.63
C ILE A 68 -0.17 2.16 -5.78
N LEU A 69 -0.34 3.44 -5.48
CA LEU A 69 0.52 4.18 -4.55
C LEU A 69 0.51 3.51 -3.17
N PHE A 70 -0.66 3.16 -2.66
CA PHE A 70 -0.81 2.44 -1.39
C PHE A 70 -0.12 1.07 -1.45
N LEU A 71 -0.26 0.34 -2.57
CA LEU A 71 0.40 -0.93 -2.77
C LEU A 71 1.93 -0.79 -2.69
N PHE A 72 2.53 0.16 -3.40
CA PHE A 72 3.98 0.37 -3.38
C PHE A 72 4.48 0.76 -1.99
N PHE A 73 3.79 1.65 -1.30
CA PHE A 73 4.18 2.07 0.04
C PHE A 73 3.97 0.96 1.08
N GLY A 74 2.88 0.22 0.98
CA GLY A 74 2.62 -0.95 1.83
C GLY A 74 3.66 -2.05 1.63
N LEU A 75 4.04 -2.35 0.38
CA LEU A 75 5.12 -3.29 0.07
C LEU A 75 6.48 -2.78 0.57
N ALA A 76 6.76 -1.48 0.48
CA ALA A 76 7.98 -0.90 1.04
C ALA A 76 8.08 -1.11 2.56
N LEU A 77 6.98 -0.91 3.30
CA LEU A 77 6.92 -1.16 4.74
C LEU A 77 7.05 -2.65 5.06
N LEU A 78 6.39 -3.52 4.28
CA LEU A 78 6.47 -4.97 4.45
C LEU A 78 7.89 -5.49 4.24
N PHE A 79 8.54 -5.13 3.12
CA PHE A 79 9.92 -5.53 2.85
C PHE A 79 10.89 -4.98 3.89
N ARG A 80 10.68 -3.74 4.35
CA ARG A 80 11.46 -3.19 5.46
C ARG A 80 11.32 -4.01 6.73
N LEU A 81 10.10 -4.43 7.05
CA LEU A 81 9.83 -5.29 8.21
C LEU A 81 10.55 -6.64 8.08
N GLN A 82 10.49 -7.28 6.90
CA GLN A 82 11.20 -8.53 6.61
C GLN A 82 12.73 -8.35 6.72
N ASN A 83 13.28 -7.30 6.13
CA ASN A 83 14.71 -7.00 6.21
C ASN A 83 15.19 -6.78 7.65
N LEU A 84 14.43 -6.01 8.46
CA LEU A 84 14.75 -5.80 9.87
C LEU A 84 14.65 -7.09 10.70
N SER A 85 13.71 -7.99 10.37
CA SER A 85 13.56 -9.26 11.07
C SER A 85 14.68 -10.26 10.77
N ALA A 86 15.33 -10.13 9.61
CA ALA A 86 16.45 -10.98 9.19
C ALA A 86 17.79 -10.59 9.85
N ILE A 87 17.91 -9.37 10.37
CA ILE A 87 19.13 -8.87 11.02
C ILE A 87 19.17 -9.33 12.50
N ARG A 88 20.39 -9.49 13.05
CA ARG A 88 20.59 -9.79 14.47
C ARG A 88 19.86 -8.77 15.35
N GLN A 89 18.96 -9.23 16.20
CA GLN A 89 18.06 -8.42 17.02
C GLN A 89 18.82 -7.75 18.17
N THR A 90 19.35 -6.56 17.92
CA THR A 90 19.81 -5.63 18.97
C THR A 90 18.60 -4.83 19.47
N GLN A 91 18.71 -4.19 20.65
CA GLN A 91 17.63 -3.36 21.20
C GLN A 91 17.16 -2.28 20.21
N LYS A 92 18.07 -1.64 19.50
CA LYS A 92 17.76 -0.63 18.48
C LYS A 92 17.02 -1.22 17.29
N VAL A 93 17.46 -2.37 16.77
CA VAL A 93 16.78 -3.07 15.64
C VAL A 93 15.39 -3.50 16.05
N ARG A 94 15.21 -4.05 17.26
CA ARG A 94 13.91 -4.44 17.78
C ARG A 94 12.93 -3.27 17.84
N MET A 95 13.39 -2.09 18.28
CA MET A 95 12.57 -0.87 18.31
C MET A 95 12.13 -0.45 16.91
N HIS A 96 13.05 -0.45 15.93
CA HIS A 96 12.72 -0.15 14.54
C HIS A 96 11.75 -1.17 13.94
N THR A 97 11.87 -2.45 14.27
CA THR A 97 10.94 -3.51 13.83
C THR A 97 9.54 -3.25 14.37
N ILE A 98 9.40 -2.93 15.66
CA ILE A 98 8.11 -2.62 16.28
C ILE A 98 7.49 -1.37 15.64
N LEU A 99 8.27 -0.29 15.48
CA LEU A 99 7.77 0.94 14.85
C LEU A 99 7.33 0.72 13.40
N THR A 100 8.09 -0.08 12.63
CA THR A 100 7.72 -0.42 11.25
C THR A 100 6.45 -1.26 11.20
N PHE A 101 6.27 -2.20 12.13
CA PHE A 101 5.05 -2.99 12.24
C PHE A 101 3.83 -2.12 12.57
N ILE A 102 3.96 -1.22 13.56
CA ILE A 102 2.90 -0.27 13.92
C ILE A 102 2.56 0.63 12.72
N ALA A 103 3.57 1.16 12.03
CA ALA A 103 3.36 1.98 10.84
C ALA A 103 2.62 1.22 9.73
N LEU A 104 2.99 -0.04 9.46
CA LEU A 104 2.30 -0.90 8.50
C LEU A 104 0.85 -1.16 8.91
N PHE A 105 0.61 -1.47 10.18
CA PHE A 105 -0.72 -1.74 10.72
C PHE A 105 -1.65 -0.52 10.60
N LEU A 106 -1.18 0.65 11.05
CA LEU A 106 -1.92 1.90 10.93
C LEU A 106 -2.15 2.31 9.47
N PHE A 107 -1.15 2.08 8.61
CA PHE A 107 -1.28 2.36 7.19
C PHE A 107 -2.38 1.50 6.55
N PHE A 108 -2.46 0.20 6.89
CA PHE A 108 -3.54 -0.67 6.44
C PHE A 108 -4.92 -0.18 6.90
N ILE A 109 -5.05 0.24 8.16
CA ILE A 109 -6.30 0.80 8.68
C ILE A 109 -6.71 2.02 7.86
N LEU A 110 -5.80 2.99 7.68
CA LEU A 110 -6.07 4.22 6.95
C LEU A 110 -6.45 3.96 5.48
N CYS A 111 -5.71 3.10 4.78
CA CYS A 111 -6.00 2.81 3.39
C CYS A 111 -7.33 2.07 3.21
N CYS A 112 -7.65 1.14 4.11
CA CYS A 112 -8.89 0.35 4.02
C CYS A 112 -10.15 1.12 4.46
N THR A 113 -10.05 2.39 4.84
CA THR A 113 -11.23 3.27 5.00
C THR A 113 -11.92 3.53 3.67
N ASP A 114 -11.19 3.54 2.55
CA ASP A 114 -11.72 3.59 1.18
C ASP A 114 -12.04 2.16 0.68
N GLN A 115 -12.95 1.53 1.36
CA GLN A 115 -13.47 0.17 1.29
C GLN A 115 -13.04 -0.69 0.07
N ILE A 116 -13.71 -0.54 -1.08
CA ILE A 116 -13.60 -1.51 -2.19
C ILE A 116 -12.28 -1.37 -2.94
N THR A 117 -11.90 -0.15 -3.31
CA THR A 117 -10.73 0.10 -4.16
C THR A 117 -9.43 -0.23 -3.44
N ALA A 118 -9.30 0.18 -2.18
CA ALA A 118 -8.10 -0.11 -1.39
C ALA A 118 -7.99 -1.59 -1.04
N ILE A 119 -9.10 -2.26 -0.74
CA ILE A 119 -9.08 -3.70 -0.45
C ILE A 119 -8.65 -4.49 -1.67
N THR A 120 -9.20 -4.22 -2.84
CA THR A 120 -8.94 -5.00 -4.07
C THR A 120 -7.56 -4.72 -4.66
N ILE A 121 -7.13 -3.46 -4.72
CA ILE A 121 -5.88 -3.07 -5.39
C ILE A 121 -4.67 -3.14 -4.43
N PHE A 122 -4.89 -2.93 -3.13
CA PHE A 122 -3.82 -2.82 -2.14
C PHE A 122 -3.78 -4.01 -1.17
N ALA A 123 -4.82 -4.21 -0.36
CA ALA A 123 -4.76 -5.13 0.76
C ALA A 123 -4.75 -6.60 0.31
N LEU A 124 -5.61 -6.96 -0.62
CA LEU A 124 -5.77 -8.33 -1.10
C LEU A 124 -4.53 -8.86 -1.83
N PRO A 125 -3.86 -8.11 -2.72
CA PRO A 125 -2.59 -8.54 -3.32
C PRO A 125 -1.48 -8.78 -2.30
N ILE A 126 -1.36 -7.96 -1.26
CA ILE A 126 -0.36 -8.15 -0.20
C ILE A 126 -0.66 -9.42 0.62
N LEU A 127 -1.91 -9.60 1.05
CA LEU A 127 -2.31 -10.81 1.80
C LEU A 127 -2.15 -12.07 0.95
N ALA A 128 -2.58 -12.02 -0.32
CA ALA A 128 -2.43 -13.14 -1.25
C ALA A 128 -0.96 -13.47 -1.49
N GLY A 129 -0.10 -12.47 -1.67
CA GLY A 129 1.35 -12.65 -1.83
C GLY A 129 1.97 -13.32 -0.61
N LEU A 130 1.68 -12.85 0.60
CA LEU A 130 2.15 -13.45 1.85
C LEU A 130 1.64 -14.89 2.04
N PHE A 131 0.39 -15.13 1.68
CA PHE A 131 -0.20 -16.48 1.76
C PHE A 131 0.44 -17.44 0.74
N LEU A 132 0.60 -16.99 -0.52
CA LEU A 132 1.24 -17.77 -1.58
C LEU A 132 2.70 -18.08 -1.27
N GLU A 133 3.48 -17.10 -0.82
CA GLU A 133 4.84 -17.31 -0.35
C GLU A 133 4.88 -18.44 0.69
N ARG A 134 3.90 -18.45 1.57
CA ARG A 134 3.79 -19.44 2.62
C ARG A 134 3.42 -20.83 2.11
N VAL A 135 2.46 -20.92 1.17
CA VAL A 135 2.02 -22.20 0.59
C VAL A 135 3.09 -22.81 -0.31
N LEU A 136 3.83 -21.95 -1.03
CA LEU A 136 4.90 -22.39 -1.94
C LEU A 136 6.17 -22.83 -1.19
N ASP A 137 6.41 -22.36 0.02
CA ASP A 137 7.53 -22.80 0.85
C ASP A 137 7.25 -24.19 1.47
N ARG A 138 7.31 -25.21 0.63
CA ARG A 138 7.06 -26.62 0.99
C ARG A 138 8.07 -27.22 1.99
N LYS A 139 9.19 -26.53 2.26
CA LYS A 139 10.29 -27.06 3.10
C LYS A 139 10.00 -26.99 4.59
N THR A 140 9.02 -26.20 5.02
CA THR A 140 8.73 -26.01 6.43
C THR A 140 7.24 -26.27 6.72
N PRO A 141 6.88 -27.08 7.73
CA PRO A 141 5.48 -27.34 8.08
C PRO A 141 4.78 -26.04 8.55
N LEU A 142 3.48 -25.91 8.25
CA LEU A 142 2.67 -24.72 8.51
C LEU A 142 2.73 -24.21 9.97
N LEU A 143 2.91 -25.11 10.93
CA LEU A 143 2.98 -24.81 12.38
C LEU A 143 4.41 -24.64 12.93
N HIS A 144 5.44 -24.55 12.09
CA HIS A 144 6.79 -24.33 12.58
C HIS A 144 6.94 -22.92 13.16
N ARG A 145 7.74 -22.76 14.25
CA ARG A 145 7.94 -21.49 14.99
C ARG A 145 8.27 -20.29 14.07
N LYS A 146 8.98 -20.52 12.97
CA LYS A 146 9.32 -19.49 11.97
C LYS A 146 8.07 -18.97 11.21
N ASN A 147 7.02 -19.78 11.16
CA ASN A 147 5.78 -19.52 10.42
C ASN A 147 4.74 -18.81 11.27
N THR A 148 4.84 -18.94 12.60
CA THR A 148 3.94 -18.26 13.55
C THR A 148 3.98 -16.75 13.37
N HIS A 149 5.15 -16.18 13.04
CA HIS A 149 5.28 -14.74 12.79
C HIS A 149 4.52 -14.29 11.53
N VAL A 150 4.56 -15.07 10.45
CA VAL A 150 3.82 -14.76 9.21
C VAL A 150 2.31 -14.90 9.43
N LEU A 151 1.88 -15.93 10.14
CA LEU A 151 0.46 -16.09 10.50
C LEU A 151 -0.04 -14.96 11.39
N LEU A 152 0.74 -14.56 12.39
CA LEU A 152 0.41 -13.41 13.24
C LEU A 152 0.36 -12.10 12.43
N LEU A 153 1.26 -11.92 11.48
CA LEU A 153 1.24 -10.78 10.58
C LEU A 153 -0.04 -10.79 9.72
N LEU A 154 -0.38 -11.92 9.09
CA LEU A 154 -1.61 -12.07 8.31
C LEU A 154 -2.87 -11.79 9.14
N LEU A 155 -2.95 -12.32 10.35
CA LEU A 155 -4.06 -12.06 11.27
C LEU A 155 -4.14 -10.59 11.65
N SER A 156 -3.00 -9.96 11.98
CA SER A 156 -2.98 -8.54 12.36
C SER A 156 -3.40 -7.64 11.19
N LEU A 157 -2.96 -7.92 9.97
CA LEU A 157 -3.37 -7.18 8.77
C LEU A 157 -4.86 -7.42 8.45
N GLY A 158 -5.37 -8.63 8.65
CA GLY A 158 -6.81 -8.93 8.54
C GLY A 158 -7.64 -8.10 9.52
N ILE A 159 -7.20 -7.99 10.77
CA ILE A 159 -7.83 -7.13 11.78
C ILE A 159 -7.77 -5.66 11.36
N ALA A 160 -6.64 -5.20 10.81
CA ALA A 160 -6.47 -3.83 10.33
C ALA A 160 -7.45 -3.49 9.19
N ILE A 161 -7.69 -4.42 8.27
CA ILE A 161 -8.68 -4.27 7.19
C ILE A 161 -10.08 -4.09 7.78
N ILE A 162 -10.50 -4.97 8.70
CA ILE A 162 -11.82 -4.90 9.32
C ILE A 162 -11.98 -3.58 10.10
N ALA A 163 -10.95 -3.17 10.84
CA ALA A 163 -10.95 -1.90 11.56
C ALA A 163 -11.06 -0.70 10.61
N GLY A 164 -10.31 -0.71 9.50
CA GLY A 164 -10.37 0.31 8.45
C GLY A 164 -11.76 0.42 7.83
N MET A 165 -12.36 -0.71 7.45
CA MET A 165 -13.73 -0.74 6.91
C MET A 165 -14.76 -0.16 7.89
N LYS A 166 -14.68 -0.53 9.18
CA LYS A 166 -15.56 0.03 10.20
C LYS A 166 -15.37 1.53 10.38
N LEU A 167 -14.13 1.98 10.39
CA LEU A 167 -13.81 3.41 10.51
C LEU A 167 -14.33 4.19 9.30
N GLY A 168 -14.16 3.65 8.08
CA GLY A 168 -14.71 4.22 6.85
C GLY A 168 -16.22 4.34 6.88
N ASN A 169 -16.92 3.29 7.34
CA ASN A 169 -18.39 3.32 7.51
C ASN A 169 -18.85 4.37 8.52
N LEU A 170 -18.13 4.53 9.65
CA LEU A 170 -18.44 5.56 10.63
C LEU A 170 -18.30 6.98 10.06
N TRP A 171 -17.26 7.19 9.24
CA TRP A 171 -17.07 8.48 8.57
C TRP A 171 -18.10 8.72 7.47
N ALA A 172 -18.44 7.71 6.67
CA ALA A 172 -19.45 7.81 5.62
C ALA A 172 -20.85 8.12 6.19
N ASN A 173 -21.21 7.50 7.31
CA ASN A 173 -22.50 7.73 7.96
C ASN A 173 -22.65 9.14 8.55
N GLY A 174 -21.54 9.85 8.76
CA GLY A 174 -21.55 11.27 9.19
C GLY A 174 -21.64 12.28 8.05
N VAL A 175 -21.46 11.84 6.81
CA VAL A 175 -21.51 12.71 5.61
C VAL A 175 -22.86 12.52 4.91
N THR A 176 -23.84 13.30 5.33
CA THR A 176 -25.10 13.46 4.58
C THR A 176 -24.85 14.41 3.41
N GLY A 177 -24.79 13.92 2.20
CA GLY A 177 -24.60 14.72 1.00
C GLY A 177 -25.09 14.02 -0.25
N ALA A 178 -25.44 14.79 -1.28
CA ALA A 178 -26.05 14.38 -2.54
C ALA A 178 -25.37 13.22 -3.31
N TYR A 179 -24.20 12.78 -2.89
CA TYR A 179 -23.50 11.61 -3.45
C TYR A 179 -24.04 10.27 -2.91
N ALA A 180 -24.55 10.23 -1.67
CA ALA A 180 -25.09 9.02 -1.08
C ALA A 180 -26.41 8.60 -1.75
N ASP A 181 -27.21 9.57 -2.17
CA ASP A 181 -28.54 9.34 -2.74
C ASP A 181 -28.50 8.85 -4.20
N ASN A 182 -27.41 9.09 -4.93
CA ASN A 182 -27.27 8.65 -6.33
C ASN A 182 -26.83 7.18 -6.50
N TYR A 183 -26.42 6.50 -5.44
CA TYR A 183 -25.96 5.09 -5.47
C TYR A 183 -26.86 4.15 -4.66
N SER A 184 -27.95 4.64 -4.09
CA SER A 184 -28.90 3.85 -3.31
C SER A 184 -30.10 3.32 -4.12
N ASN A 185 -30.07 3.44 -5.45
CA ASN A 185 -31.09 2.88 -6.37
C ASN A 185 -30.54 1.75 -7.22
#